data_81b55d68ad85e75e7b2d69d4b7d602d0
#
_entry.id   81b55d68ad85e75e7b2d69d4b7d602d0
#
_cell.length_a   1.000
_cell.length_b   1.000
_cell.length_c   1.000
_cell.angle_alpha   90.00
_cell.angle_beta   90.00
_cell.angle_gamma   90.00
#
_symmetry.space_group_name_H-M   'P 1'
#
loop_
_entity.id
_entity.type
_entity.pdbx_description
1 polymer ?
#
loop_
_entity_poly.entity_id
_entity_poly.type
_entity_poly.pdbx_seq_one_letter_code
_entity_poly.pdbx_strand_id
1 'polypeptide(L)'
;MWPPPCDPPNLFEGVHIEGPADLGRRAATEFGRAHGDVRMLVRILRPGSASRRARAVVREVLRAEGVPDDDITDAEIAVAELAANGERHARPPYEVRIFNLGAVPTWCEIVDGDPDLGWIPATLDHSRPQTTLDLFAENGRGLALVRELSRGHCRAYRTTTFTTDAPAKAVAFALPTRTGIRLTCPPLLGLGRHSARLLLEP
;
A
#
# COMPACT_ATOMS: atom_id res chain seq x y z
N MET A 1 -7.23 24.63 -6.76
CA MET A 1 -8.01 23.72 -7.64
C MET A 1 -7.27 22.39 -7.63
N TRP A 2 -7.81 21.39 -6.96
CA TRP A 2 -7.22 20.05 -6.81
C TRP A 2 -7.43 19.26 -8.10
N PRO A 3 -6.44 18.49 -8.61
CA PRO A 3 -6.67 17.64 -9.78
C PRO A 3 -7.75 16.59 -9.45
N PRO A 4 -8.55 16.19 -10.43
CA PRO A 4 -9.60 15.19 -10.22
C PRO A 4 -9.01 13.86 -9.71
N PRO A 5 -9.76 13.06 -8.95
CA PRO A 5 -9.31 11.74 -8.51
C PRO A 5 -8.94 10.92 -9.75
N CYS A 6 -7.75 10.32 -9.71
CA CYS A 6 -7.33 9.35 -10.73
C CYS A 6 -8.19 8.10 -10.55
N ASP A 7 -9.28 7.96 -11.30
CA ASP A 7 -9.96 6.68 -11.41
C ASP A 7 -9.01 5.68 -12.07
N PRO A 8 -8.71 4.55 -11.42
CA PRO A 8 -7.87 3.53 -12.04
C PRO A 8 -8.60 2.93 -13.24
N PRO A 9 -7.98 2.85 -14.40
CA PRO A 9 -8.53 2.06 -15.50
C PRO A 9 -8.65 0.59 -15.04
N ASN A 10 -9.66 -0.09 -15.55
CA ASN A 10 -9.93 -1.49 -15.27
C ASN A 10 -8.80 -2.35 -15.85
N LEU A 11 -7.75 -2.65 -15.06
CA LEU A 11 -6.47 -3.20 -15.48
C LEU A 11 -6.48 -4.72 -15.70
N PHE A 12 -7.66 -5.37 -15.68
CA PHE A 12 -7.77 -6.83 -15.68
C PHE A 12 -8.26 -7.45 -16.98
N GLU A 13 -8.47 -6.70 -18.06
CA GLU A 13 -8.78 -7.28 -19.37
C GLU A 13 -7.48 -7.57 -20.13
N GLY A 14 -7.11 -8.85 -20.25
CA GLY A 14 -6.21 -9.36 -21.28
C GLY A 14 -4.83 -9.88 -20.85
N VAL A 15 -4.63 -10.43 -19.67
CA VAL A 15 -3.35 -11.04 -19.29
C VAL A 15 -3.39 -12.57 -19.37
N HIS A 16 -2.74 -13.13 -20.40
CA HIS A 16 -2.38 -14.54 -20.47
C HIS A 16 -1.15 -14.83 -19.59
N ILE A 17 -1.23 -15.81 -18.72
CA ILE A 17 -0.14 -16.21 -17.81
C ILE A 17 0.62 -17.36 -18.45
N GLU A 18 1.87 -17.15 -18.84
CA GLU A 18 2.86 -18.20 -19.09
C GLU A 18 3.72 -18.44 -17.85
N GLY A 19 4.16 -19.68 -17.64
CA GLY A 19 4.73 -20.18 -16.40
C GLY A 19 6.03 -19.52 -15.90
N PRO A 20 6.50 -19.88 -14.70
CA PRO A 20 7.39 -19.06 -13.86
C PRO A 20 8.86 -18.93 -14.28
N ALA A 21 9.33 -19.57 -15.35
CA ALA A 21 10.77 -19.66 -15.63
C ALA A 21 11.35 -18.63 -16.62
N ASP A 22 10.53 -17.93 -17.43
CA ASP A 22 11.05 -17.08 -18.53
C ASP A 22 10.69 -15.59 -18.44
N LEU A 23 9.99 -15.18 -17.39
CA LEU A 23 9.43 -13.82 -17.26
C LEU A 23 10.43 -12.78 -16.72
N GLY A 24 11.58 -13.20 -16.21
CA GLY A 24 12.51 -12.31 -15.51
C GLY A 24 13.40 -11.44 -16.39
N ARG A 25 13.58 -11.76 -17.68
CA ARG A 25 14.61 -11.10 -18.50
C ARG A 25 14.12 -10.16 -19.59
N ARG A 26 12.92 -10.30 -20.09
CA ARG A 26 12.42 -9.45 -21.22
C ARG A 26 11.63 -8.23 -20.79
N ALA A 27 10.86 -8.29 -19.72
CA ALA A 27 10.02 -7.18 -19.29
C ALA A 27 10.82 -6.02 -18.62
N ALA A 28 11.99 -6.30 -18.06
CA ALA A 28 12.82 -5.28 -17.42
C ALA A 28 13.42 -4.24 -18.39
N THR A 29 13.45 -4.54 -19.68
CA THR A 29 14.18 -3.72 -20.66
C THR A 29 13.31 -2.68 -21.38
N GLU A 30 12.01 -2.91 -21.53
CA GLU A 30 11.13 -2.01 -22.29
C GLU A 30 10.34 -1.01 -21.45
N PHE A 31 10.03 -1.33 -20.19
CA PHE A 31 9.30 -0.41 -19.28
C PHE A 31 10.20 0.60 -18.56
N GLY A 32 11.50 0.35 -18.50
CA GLY A 32 12.47 1.15 -17.75
C GLY A 32 12.79 2.53 -18.29
N ARG A 33 12.26 2.94 -19.45
CA ARG A 33 12.64 4.21 -20.09
C ARG A 33 11.65 5.36 -19.95
N ALA A 34 10.40 5.12 -19.56
CA ALA A 34 9.38 6.17 -19.52
C ALA A 34 8.86 6.49 -18.11
N HIS A 35 8.95 5.55 -17.17
CA HIS A 35 8.52 5.74 -15.78
C HIS A 35 9.60 5.12 -14.91
N GLY A 36 10.23 5.88 -14.03
CA GLY A 36 11.33 5.40 -13.17
C GLY A 36 11.09 3.97 -12.65
N ASP A 37 12.15 3.19 -12.50
CA ASP A 37 12.13 1.77 -12.09
C ASP A 37 11.29 1.60 -10.80
N VAL A 38 10.05 1.14 -10.95
CA VAL A 38 9.16 0.90 -9.80
C VAL A 38 9.33 -0.53 -9.36
N ARG A 39 9.70 -0.70 -8.09
CA ARG A 39 9.87 -2.00 -7.43
C ARG A 39 8.88 -2.14 -6.30
N MET A 40 8.44 -3.36 -6.07
CA MET A 40 7.54 -3.67 -4.98
C MET A 40 8.16 -4.72 -4.06
N LEU A 41 8.27 -4.39 -2.78
CA LEU A 41 8.56 -5.31 -1.71
C LEU A 41 7.24 -5.89 -1.20
N VAL A 42 7.11 -7.22 -1.12
CA VAL A 42 5.95 -7.90 -0.54
C VAL A 42 6.38 -8.75 0.65
N ARG A 43 5.64 -8.66 1.76
CA ARG A 43 5.80 -9.54 2.93
C ARG A 43 4.45 -10.06 3.38
N ILE A 44 4.38 -11.36 3.60
CA ILE A 44 3.20 -12.02 4.16
C ILE A 44 3.15 -11.75 5.66
N LEU A 45 1.99 -11.37 6.14
CA LEU A 45 1.72 -11.12 7.54
C LEU A 45 0.92 -12.28 8.13
N ARG A 46 1.41 -12.84 9.23
CA ARG A 46 0.71 -13.93 9.93
C ARG A 46 -0.35 -13.36 10.86
N PRO A 47 -1.55 -13.95 10.91
CA PRO A 47 -2.57 -13.59 11.89
C PRO A 47 -2.02 -13.57 13.33
N GLY A 48 -2.51 -12.63 14.15
CA GLY A 48 -2.07 -12.41 15.52
C GLY A 48 -0.74 -11.67 15.67
N SER A 49 -0.07 -11.35 14.54
CA SER A 49 1.20 -10.62 14.57
C SER A 49 1.34 -9.60 13.42
N ALA A 50 0.28 -9.37 12.64
CA ALA A 50 0.35 -8.56 11.44
C ALA A 50 0.83 -7.13 11.74
N SER A 51 0.25 -6.45 12.72
CA SER A 51 0.65 -5.09 13.10
C SER A 51 2.12 -4.99 13.50
N ARG A 52 2.60 -5.93 14.32
CA ARG A 52 4.01 -5.95 14.76
C ARG A 52 4.95 -6.16 13.57
N ARG A 53 4.62 -7.10 12.69
CA ARG A 53 5.45 -7.42 11.51
C ARG A 53 5.43 -6.27 10.51
N ALA A 54 4.27 -5.68 10.24
CA ALA A 54 4.15 -4.55 9.33
C ALA A 54 4.99 -3.35 9.80
N ARG A 55 4.94 -3.01 11.10
CA ARG A 55 5.81 -1.98 11.69
C ARG A 55 7.29 -2.27 11.49
N ALA A 56 7.72 -3.52 11.74
CA ALA A 56 9.13 -3.89 11.57
C ALA A 56 9.61 -3.68 10.13
N VAL A 57 8.80 -4.09 9.14
CA VAL A 57 9.11 -3.91 7.72
C VAL A 57 9.22 -2.44 7.35
N VAL A 58 8.24 -1.61 7.73
CA VAL A 58 8.26 -0.17 7.44
C VAL A 58 9.45 0.52 8.10
N ARG A 59 9.72 0.22 9.36
CA ARG A 59 10.88 0.76 10.09
C ARG A 59 12.18 0.42 9.39
N GLU A 60 12.39 -0.84 9.04
CA GLU A 60 13.60 -1.30 8.36
C GLU A 60 13.82 -0.55 7.05
N VAL A 61 12.80 -0.49 6.21
CA VAL A 61 12.88 0.16 4.89
C VAL A 61 13.15 1.67 5.03
N LEU A 62 12.42 2.36 5.91
CA LEU A 62 12.58 3.81 6.05
C LEU A 62 13.91 4.20 6.73
N ARG A 63 14.40 3.40 7.68
CA ARG A 63 15.73 3.61 8.28
C ARG A 63 16.86 3.45 7.26
N ALA A 64 16.77 2.45 6.41
CA ALA A 64 17.75 2.23 5.35
C ALA A 64 17.86 3.44 4.40
N GLU A 65 16.77 4.17 4.22
CA GLU A 65 16.72 5.38 3.38
C GLU A 65 17.02 6.68 4.14
N GLY A 66 17.33 6.60 5.43
CA GLY A 66 17.67 7.77 6.25
C GLY A 66 16.51 8.72 6.51
N VAL A 67 15.30 8.20 6.58
CA VAL A 67 14.10 8.97 6.97
C VAL A 67 14.19 9.34 8.46
N PRO A 68 13.77 10.56 8.87
CA PRO A 68 13.77 10.98 10.28
C PRO A 68 12.93 10.06 11.18
N ASP A 69 13.36 9.86 12.42
CA ASP A 69 12.71 8.93 13.37
C ASP A 69 11.25 9.31 13.66
N ASP A 70 10.90 10.59 13.72
CA ASP A 70 9.52 11.04 13.92
C ASP A 70 8.63 10.63 12.74
N ASP A 71 9.08 10.84 11.51
CA ASP A 71 8.37 10.42 10.30
C ASP A 71 8.27 8.89 10.19
N ILE A 72 9.28 8.15 10.66
CA ILE A 72 9.23 6.69 10.76
C ILE A 72 8.16 6.26 11.76
N THR A 73 8.11 6.92 12.92
CA THR A 73 7.12 6.62 13.97
C THR A 73 5.70 6.81 13.44
N ASP A 74 5.43 7.90 12.73
CA ASP A 74 4.13 8.16 12.09
C ASP A 74 3.75 7.05 11.10
N ALA A 75 4.70 6.65 10.26
CA ALA A 75 4.47 5.58 9.29
C ALA A 75 4.24 4.21 9.97
N GLU A 76 4.93 3.93 11.08
CA GLU A 76 4.73 2.73 11.88
C GLU A 76 3.35 2.67 12.53
N ILE A 77 2.86 3.80 13.04
CA ILE A 77 1.51 3.90 13.60
C ILE A 77 0.48 3.67 12.49
N ALA A 78 0.64 4.35 11.36
CA ALA A 78 -0.28 4.21 10.23
C ALA A 78 -0.38 2.76 9.74
N VAL A 79 0.74 2.10 9.50
CA VAL A 79 0.74 0.70 9.02
C VAL A 79 0.20 -0.28 10.07
N ALA A 80 0.45 -0.02 11.36
CA ALA A 80 -0.07 -0.86 12.44
C ALA A 80 -1.59 -0.80 12.52
N GLU A 81 -2.18 0.39 12.38
CA GLU A 81 -3.64 0.58 12.36
C GLU A 81 -4.26 -0.14 11.16
N LEU A 82 -3.67 -0.03 9.97
CA LEU A 82 -4.17 -0.73 8.79
C LEU A 82 -4.09 -2.25 8.96
N ALA A 83 -2.98 -2.77 9.48
CA ALA A 83 -2.81 -4.20 9.71
C ALA A 83 -3.78 -4.72 10.79
N ALA A 84 -3.98 -3.97 11.89
CA ALA A 84 -4.95 -4.31 12.91
C ALA A 84 -6.40 -4.31 12.39
N ASN A 85 -6.73 -3.39 11.51
CA ASN A 85 -8.05 -3.34 10.85
C ASN A 85 -8.25 -4.57 9.94
N GLY A 86 -7.25 -4.96 9.17
CA GLY A 86 -7.27 -6.18 8.38
C GLY A 86 -7.52 -7.42 9.24
N GLU A 87 -6.78 -7.58 10.35
CA GLU A 87 -6.96 -8.71 11.28
C GLU A 87 -8.34 -8.73 11.94
N ARG A 88 -8.92 -7.57 12.25
CA ARG A 88 -10.19 -7.45 12.96
C ARG A 88 -11.42 -7.60 12.05
N HIS A 89 -11.34 -7.09 10.83
CA HIS A 89 -12.52 -6.90 9.98
C HIS A 89 -12.47 -7.66 8.65
N ALA A 90 -11.35 -8.30 8.33
CA ALA A 90 -11.16 -9.00 7.08
C ALA A 90 -10.63 -10.43 7.32
N ARG A 91 -10.28 -11.10 6.25
CA ARG A 91 -9.76 -12.48 6.27
C ARG A 91 -8.38 -12.56 5.63
N PRO A 92 -7.55 -13.54 6.03
CA PRO A 92 -6.27 -13.77 5.36
C PRO A 92 -6.47 -14.16 3.89
N PRO A 93 -5.41 -14.05 3.06
CA PRO A 93 -4.06 -13.70 3.45
C PRO A 93 -3.90 -12.20 3.70
N TYR A 94 -2.97 -11.84 4.62
CA TYR A 94 -2.58 -10.44 4.84
C TYR A 94 -1.19 -10.21 4.28
N GLU A 95 -1.01 -9.10 3.60
CA GLU A 95 0.26 -8.72 2.99
C GLU A 95 0.58 -7.25 3.30
N VAL A 96 1.84 -6.95 3.60
CA VAL A 96 2.34 -5.59 3.50
C VAL A 96 3.14 -5.45 2.20
N ARG A 97 2.88 -4.39 1.46
CA ARG A 97 3.58 -4.09 0.21
C ARG A 97 4.14 -2.68 0.29
N ILE A 98 5.40 -2.53 -0.12
CA ILE A 98 6.07 -1.24 -0.20
C ILE A 98 6.50 -1.01 -1.64
N PHE A 99 6.11 0.12 -2.19
CA PHE A 99 6.45 0.55 -3.54
C PHE A 99 7.63 1.50 -3.48
N ASN A 100 8.66 1.21 -4.25
CA ASN A 100 9.83 2.05 -4.42
C ASN A 100 9.83 2.66 -5.82
N LEU A 101 10.13 3.94 -5.92
CA LEU A 101 10.45 4.60 -7.17
C LEU A 101 11.99 4.73 -7.25
N GLY A 102 12.59 3.92 -8.11
CA GLY A 102 14.04 3.68 -8.02
C GLY A 102 14.40 3.00 -6.70
N ALA A 103 15.22 3.65 -5.88
CA ALA A 103 15.59 3.18 -4.55
C ALA A 103 14.66 3.72 -3.44
N VAL A 104 13.86 4.77 -3.72
CA VAL A 104 13.11 5.50 -2.70
C VAL A 104 11.77 4.84 -2.41
N PRO A 105 11.47 4.40 -1.18
CA PRO A 105 10.17 3.92 -0.78
C PRO A 105 9.16 5.09 -0.78
N THR A 106 8.03 4.90 -1.43
CA THR A 106 7.07 5.99 -1.68
C THR A 106 5.68 5.70 -1.16
N TRP A 107 5.25 4.45 -1.21
CA TRP A 107 3.93 4.02 -0.76
C TRP A 107 4.00 2.69 -0.03
N CYS A 108 3.16 2.57 0.99
CA CYS A 108 2.92 1.33 1.71
C CYS A 108 1.44 0.98 1.64
N GLU A 109 1.13 -0.29 1.46
CA GLU A 109 -0.22 -0.81 1.53
C GLU A 109 -0.32 -2.05 2.40
N ILE A 110 -1.44 -2.20 3.06
CA ILE A 110 -1.89 -3.47 3.65
C ILE A 110 -2.97 -4.04 2.74
N VAL A 111 -2.77 -5.29 2.37
CA VAL A 111 -3.72 -6.08 1.57
C VAL A 111 -4.31 -7.16 2.45
N ASP A 112 -5.61 -7.36 2.34
CA ASP A 112 -6.34 -8.45 2.99
C ASP A 112 -7.25 -9.18 1.99
N GLY A 113 -7.62 -10.42 2.32
CA GLY A 113 -8.37 -11.32 1.44
C GLY A 113 -9.86 -11.01 1.30
N ASP A 114 -10.33 -9.85 1.72
CA ASP A 114 -11.71 -9.41 1.53
C ASP A 114 -11.77 -8.28 0.50
N PRO A 115 -12.41 -8.47 -0.69
CA PRO A 115 -12.45 -7.46 -1.73
C PRO A 115 -13.47 -6.34 -1.48
N ASP A 116 -14.27 -6.42 -0.41
CA ASP A 116 -15.24 -5.38 -0.08
C ASP A 116 -14.56 -4.17 0.54
N LEU A 117 -14.69 -3.03 -0.12
CA LEU A 117 -14.15 -1.75 0.38
C LEU A 117 -15.05 -1.11 1.43
N GLY A 118 -16.35 -1.44 1.44
CA GLY A 118 -17.33 -0.86 2.34
C GLY A 118 -17.25 0.67 2.39
N TRP A 119 -17.17 1.19 3.59
CA TRP A 119 -17.11 2.63 3.88
C TRP A 119 -15.67 3.20 3.91
N ILE A 120 -14.63 2.37 3.73
CA ILE A 120 -13.23 2.78 3.83
C ILE A 120 -12.90 3.96 2.90
N PRO A 121 -13.26 3.95 1.60
CA PRO A 121 -12.94 5.07 0.71
C PRO A 121 -13.55 6.40 1.19
N ALA A 122 -14.78 6.37 1.68
CA ALA A 122 -15.45 7.58 2.17
C ALA A 122 -14.80 8.14 3.45
N THR A 123 -14.22 7.29 4.29
CA THR A 123 -13.49 7.70 5.50
C THR A 123 -12.12 8.27 5.18
N LEU A 124 -11.47 7.76 4.15
CA LEU A 124 -10.17 8.24 3.70
C LEU A 124 -10.27 9.50 2.83
N ASP A 125 -11.47 9.87 2.37
CA ASP A 125 -11.67 11.06 1.54
C ASP A 125 -11.34 12.33 2.32
N HIS A 126 -10.28 13.00 1.90
CA HIS A 126 -9.80 14.23 2.53
C HIS A 126 -10.70 15.44 2.24
N SER A 127 -11.50 15.40 1.19
CA SER A 127 -12.42 16.49 0.84
C SER A 127 -13.63 16.57 1.79
N ARG A 128 -13.90 15.47 2.50
CA ARG A 128 -15.02 15.39 3.44
C ARG A 128 -14.61 15.89 4.82
N PRO A 129 -15.30 16.92 5.38
CA PRO A 129 -15.04 17.35 6.75
C PRO A 129 -15.34 16.20 7.71
N GLN A 130 -14.44 15.96 8.64
CA GLN A 130 -14.68 15.00 9.72
C GLN A 130 -15.78 15.54 10.62
N THR A 131 -16.86 14.79 10.76
CA THR A 131 -17.87 15.09 11.76
C THR A 131 -17.44 14.52 13.10
N THR A 132 -17.93 15.14 14.21
CA THR A 132 -17.68 14.63 15.56
C THR A 132 -18.14 13.19 15.72
N LEU A 133 -19.19 12.77 14.99
CA LEU A 133 -19.69 11.39 14.97
C LEU A 133 -18.70 10.41 14.35
N ASP A 134 -17.92 10.81 13.33
CA ASP A 134 -16.90 9.98 12.71
C ASP A 134 -15.74 9.70 13.69
N LEU A 135 -15.44 10.64 14.58
CA LEU A 135 -14.41 10.50 15.61
C LEU A 135 -14.84 9.58 16.77
N PHE A 136 -16.13 9.47 17.03
CA PHE A 136 -16.67 8.61 18.08
C PHE A 136 -16.99 7.18 17.62
N ALA A 137 -17.07 6.94 16.31
CA ALA A 137 -17.22 5.60 15.80
C ALA A 137 -15.94 4.79 16.08
N GLU A 138 -16.03 3.75 16.89
CA GLU A 138 -14.87 2.90 17.26
C GLU A 138 -14.13 2.37 16.03
N ASN A 139 -14.83 2.14 14.95
CA ASN A 139 -14.30 1.60 13.69
C ASN A 139 -13.67 2.67 12.75
N GLY A 140 -13.82 3.97 13.06
CA GLY A 140 -13.32 5.06 12.19
C GLY A 140 -12.01 5.68 12.65
N ARG A 141 -11.66 5.57 13.91
CA ARG A 141 -10.50 6.27 14.51
C ARG A 141 -9.17 5.88 13.85
N GLY A 142 -8.95 4.60 13.61
CA GLY A 142 -7.70 4.12 13.01
C GLY A 142 -7.49 4.66 11.59
N LEU A 143 -8.53 4.66 10.75
CA LEU A 143 -8.45 5.21 9.40
C LEU A 143 -8.32 6.74 9.39
N ALA A 144 -8.99 7.43 10.32
CA ALA A 144 -8.83 8.86 10.50
C ALA A 144 -7.37 9.22 10.88
N LEU A 145 -6.76 8.44 11.77
CA LEU A 145 -5.36 8.59 12.15
C LEU A 145 -4.43 8.32 10.97
N VAL A 146 -4.66 7.26 10.19
CA VAL A 146 -3.90 7.00 8.95
C VAL A 146 -3.97 8.19 7.99
N ARG A 147 -5.17 8.77 7.80
CA ARG A 147 -5.37 9.94 6.96
C ARG A 147 -4.57 11.14 7.47
N GLU A 148 -4.58 11.40 8.77
CA GLU A 148 -3.84 12.49 9.40
C GLU A 148 -2.33 12.29 9.25
N LEU A 149 -1.79 11.14 9.68
CA LEU A 149 -0.36 10.83 9.62
C LEU A 149 0.20 10.77 8.20
N SER A 150 -0.63 10.39 7.23
CA SER A 150 -0.27 10.44 5.80
C SER A 150 -0.50 11.80 5.15
N ARG A 151 -0.95 12.80 5.90
CA ARG A 151 -1.30 14.14 5.41
C ARG A 151 -2.34 14.09 4.27
N GLY A 152 -3.31 13.18 4.38
CA GLY A 152 -4.35 12.96 3.38
C GLY A 152 -3.92 12.13 2.17
N HIS A 153 -2.65 11.71 2.08
CA HIS A 153 -2.16 10.88 0.98
C HIS A 153 -2.40 9.40 1.28
N CYS A 154 -3.66 8.99 1.29
CA CYS A 154 -4.08 7.61 1.52
C CYS A 154 -5.28 7.27 0.64
N ARG A 155 -5.48 5.98 0.37
CA ARG A 155 -6.61 5.49 -0.43
C ARG A 155 -6.88 4.02 -0.18
N ALA A 156 -8.06 3.56 -0.59
CA ALA A 156 -8.41 2.16 -0.64
C ALA A 156 -8.89 1.76 -2.04
N TYR A 157 -8.55 0.56 -2.49
CA TYR A 157 -8.92 0.05 -3.81
C TYR A 157 -8.94 -1.48 -3.84
N ARG A 158 -9.63 -2.02 -4.85
CA ARG A 158 -9.63 -3.46 -5.10
C ARG A 158 -8.34 -3.88 -5.78
N THR A 159 -7.84 -5.05 -5.38
CA THR A 159 -6.61 -5.66 -5.89
C THR A 159 -6.73 -7.18 -5.85
N THR A 160 -5.64 -7.88 -6.06
CA THR A 160 -5.52 -9.30 -5.76
C THR A 160 -4.38 -9.54 -4.77
N THR A 161 -4.48 -10.63 -4.01
CA THR A 161 -3.36 -11.07 -3.18
C THR A 161 -2.21 -11.54 -4.06
N PHE A 162 -1.00 -11.30 -3.62
CA PHE A 162 0.19 -11.75 -4.34
C PHE A 162 0.38 -13.27 -4.21
N THR A 163 0.03 -13.79 -3.03
CA THR A 163 0.22 -15.20 -2.68
C THR A 163 -0.72 -16.16 -3.38
N THR A 164 -1.97 -15.76 -3.60
CA THR A 164 -3.02 -16.68 -4.12
C THR A 164 -3.74 -16.15 -5.35
N ASP A 165 -3.43 -14.93 -5.76
CA ASP A 165 -4.11 -14.23 -6.86
C ASP A 165 -5.62 -14.04 -6.65
N ALA A 166 -6.07 -14.22 -5.41
CA ALA A 166 -7.47 -14.07 -5.06
C ALA A 166 -7.87 -12.58 -4.98
N PRO A 167 -9.15 -12.27 -5.29
CA PRO A 167 -9.69 -10.92 -5.09
C PRO A 167 -9.48 -10.45 -3.65
N ALA A 168 -9.04 -9.20 -3.50
CA ALA A 168 -8.62 -8.59 -2.25
C ALA A 168 -8.89 -7.09 -2.27
N LYS A 169 -8.69 -6.44 -1.13
CA LYS A 169 -8.58 -4.98 -1.06
C LYS A 169 -7.22 -4.56 -0.54
N ALA A 170 -6.81 -3.38 -0.94
CA ALA A 170 -5.65 -2.70 -0.41
C ALA A 170 -6.09 -1.39 0.26
N VAL A 171 -5.49 -1.09 1.40
CA VAL A 171 -5.52 0.25 1.98
C VAL A 171 -4.09 0.75 2.02
N ALA A 172 -3.85 1.86 1.33
CA ALA A 172 -2.53 2.38 1.03
C ALA A 172 -2.34 3.81 1.55
N PHE A 173 -1.10 4.14 1.91
CA PHE A 173 -0.72 5.50 2.29
C PHE A 173 0.68 5.84 1.79
N ALA A 174 0.92 7.14 1.58
CA ALA A 174 2.22 7.64 1.15
C ALA A 174 3.24 7.59 2.28
N LEU A 175 4.40 7.00 2.02
CA LEU A 175 5.52 6.99 2.94
C LEU A 175 6.26 8.33 2.91
N PRO A 176 6.82 8.77 4.04
CA PRO A 176 7.71 9.91 4.07
C PRO A 176 9.04 9.58 3.38
N THR A 177 9.58 10.54 2.67
CA THR A 177 10.95 10.48 2.16
C THR A 177 11.92 11.14 3.13
N ARG A 178 13.21 10.97 2.92
CA ARG A 178 14.27 11.65 3.72
C ARG A 178 14.10 13.17 3.81
N THR A 179 13.45 13.79 2.81
CA THR A 179 13.18 15.23 2.77
C THR A 179 11.80 15.60 3.30
N GLY A 180 11.04 14.65 3.85
CA GLY A 180 9.66 14.85 4.33
C GLY A 180 8.61 15.00 3.22
N ILE A 181 9.01 14.89 1.95
CA ILE A 181 8.08 14.92 0.81
C ILE A 181 7.33 13.59 0.76
N ARG A 182 6.04 13.64 0.43
CA ARG A 182 5.20 12.47 0.15
C ARG A 182 4.69 12.53 -1.27
N LEU A 183 4.67 11.40 -1.96
CA LEU A 183 4.07 11.33 -3.29
C LEU A 183 2.54 11.30 -3.18
N THR A 184 1.87 12.12 -3.97
CA THR A 184 0.41 12.27 -3.93
C THR A 184 -0.35 11.13 -4.58
N CYS A 185 0.31 10.36 -5.46
CA CYS A 185 -0.29 9.23 -6.17
C CYS A 185 0.60 8.00 -6.06
N PRO A 186 0.05 6.82 -5.72
CA PRO A 186 0.85 5.60 -5.74
C PRO A 186 1.35 5.32 -7.14
N PRO A 187 2.55 4.78 -7.28
CA PRO A 187 3.14 4.44 -8.58
C PRO A 187 2.45 3.26 -9.29
N LEU A 188 1.22 2.94 -8.91
CA LEU A 188 0.45 1.79 -9.37
C LEU A 188 -0.16 1.93 -10.76
N LEU A 189 -0.20 3.14 -11.29
CA LEU A 189 -0.76 3.39 -12.63
C LEU A 189 0.20 2.84 -13.70
N GLY A 190 0.02 1.59 -14.08
CA GLY A 190 0.77 0.93 -15.15
C GLY A 190 1.63 -0.27 -14.72
N LEU A 191 1.66 -0.63 -13.45
CA LEU A 191 2.33 -1.86 -13.03
C LEU A 191 1.43 -3.08 -13.26
N GLY A 192 1.52 -3.64 -14.45
CA GLY A 192 1.22 -5.05 -14.61
C GLY A 192 2.12 -5.86 -13.68
N ARG A 193 1.71 -7.06 -13.28
CA ARG A 193 2.39 -8.00 -12.36
C ARG A 193 3.88 -8.26 -12.63
N HIS A 194 4.40 -7.79 -13.74
CA HIS A 194 5.72 -8.10 -14.27
C HIS A 194 6.88 -7.30 -13.66
N SER A 195 6.59 -6.29 -12.84
CA SER A 195 7.64 -5.46 -12.22
C SER A 195 7.83 -5.70 -10.71
N ALA A 196 7.11 -6.68 -10.13
CA ALA A 196 7.27 -7.03 -8.74
C ALA A 196 8.49 -7.93 -8.54
N ARG A 197 9.57 -7.41 -7.99
CA ARG A 197 10.68 -8.24 -7.52
C ARG A 197 10.31 -8.80 -6.15
N LEU A 198 9.93 -10.09 -6.12
CA LEU A 198 9.71 -10.80 -4.87
C LEU A 198 11.04 -10.92 -4.12
N LEU A 199 11.13 -10.24 -2.99
CA LEU A 199 12.08 -10.59 -1.95
C LEU A 199 11.34 -11.49 -0.96
N LEU A 200 11.21 -12.77 -1.31
CA LEU A 200 10.83 -13.80 -0.36
C LEU A 200 12.10 -14.16 0.42
N GLU A 201 12.19 -13.69 1.64
CA GLU A 201 13.11 -14.28 2.61
C GLU A 201 12.38 -15.36 3.40
N PRO A 202 13.09 -16.46 3.74
CA PRO A 202 12.54 -17.64 4.42
C PRO A 202 11.99 -17.36 5.82
#